data_8e5e991928d489b649614862065fa5ee
#
_entry.id   8e5e991928d489b649614862065fa5ee
#
_cell.length_a   1.000
_cell.length_b   1.000
_cell.length_c   1.000
_cell.angle_alpha   90.00
_cell.angle_beta   90.00
_cell.angle_gamma   90.00
#
_symmetry.space_group_name_H-M   'P 1'
#
loop_
_entity.id
_entity.type
_entity.pdbx_description
1 polymer ?
#
loop_
_entity_poly.entity_id
_entity_poly.type
_entity_poly.pdbx_seq_one_letter_code
_entity_poly.pdbx_strand_id
1 'polypeptide(L)'
;MNRLLIAGIVIVSKAPLYAQRQQQNVAKLKADALKVVSIISGDKAKIQAHCEIANLGQQMVGAALEKDEKKADALTQRGVELEKVLGPEYTAFFDAFSEADPNSKDVRDILSTFAMLEQSCPH
;
A
#
# COMPACT_ATOMS: atom_id res chain seq x y z
N MET A 1 -24.44 -41.62 6.02
CA MET A 1 -23.19 -41.54 5.24
C MET A 1 -23.01 -40.25 4.53
N ASN A 2 -24.01 -39.82 3.77
CA ASN A 2 -23.92 -38.54 3.08
C ASN A 2 -23.72 -37.33 4.03
N ARG A 3 -24.27 -37.44 5.23
CA ARG A 3 -24.11 -36.38 6.22
C ARG A 3 -22.67 -36.19 6.66
N LEU A 4 -21.93 -37.26 6.77
CA LEU A 4 -20.51 -37.18 7.15
C LEU A 4 -19.70 -36.52 6.06
N LEU A 5 -19.99 -36.77 4.81
CA LEU A 5 -19.32 -36.12 3.69
C LEU A 5 -19.60 -34.63 3.66
N ILE A 6 -20.86 -34.24 3.94
CA ILE A 6 -21.26 -32.85 4.00
C ILE A 6 -20.53 -32.13 5.13
N ALA A 7 -20.43 -32.78 6.30
CA ALA A 7 -19.72 -32.19 7.43
C ALA A 7 -18.23 -31.99 7.12
N GLY A 8 -17.62 -32.95 6.43
CA GLY A 8 -16.25 -32.83 6.00
C GLY A 8 -16.03 -31.67 5.05
N ILE A 9 -16.94 -31.46 4.13
CA ILE A 9 -16.88 -30.35 3.19
C ILE A 9 -16.98 -29.01 3.94
N VAL A 10 -17.86 -28.92 4.92
CA VAL A 10 -18.02 -27.68 5.72
C VAL A 10 -16.73 -27.34 6.47
N ILE A 11 -16.08 -28.35 7.05
CA ILE A 11 -14.82 -28.14 7.77
C ILE A 11 -13.74 -27.65 6.82
N VAL A 12 -13.61 -28.25 5.65
CA VAL A 12 -12.63 -27.87 4.64
C VAL A 12 -12.88 -26.44 4.14
N SER A 13 -14.14 -26.06 3.97
CA SER A 13 -14.46 -24.74 3.42
C SER A 13 -14.11 -23.58 4.35
N LYS A 14 -13.97 -23.80 5.65
CA LYS A 14 -13.61 -22.73 6.58
C LYS A 14 -12.18 -22.21 6.36
N ALA A 15 -11.22 -23.11 6.17
CA ALA A 15 -9.84 -22.73 5.91
C ALA A 15 -9.68 -22.03 4.55
N PRO A 16 -10.29 -22.55 3.45
CA PRO A 16 -10.24 -21.85 2.17
C PRO A 16 -10.87 -20.46 2.17
N LEU A 17 -11.89 -20.22 2.99
CA LEU A 17 -12.51 -18.90 3.08
C LEU A 17 -11.53 -17.82 3.52
N TYR A 18 -10.70 -18.14 4.51
CA TYR A 18 -9.69 -17.20 4.98
C TYR A 18 -8.65 -16.91 3.90
N ALA A 19 -8.16 -17.95 3.24
CA ALA A 19 -7.21 -17.83 2.15
C ALA A 19 -7.81 -17.05 0.97
N GLN A 20 -9.09 -17.28 0.65
CA GLN A 20 -9.77 -16.57 -0.42
C GLN A 20 -9.88 -15.07 -0.13
N ARG A 21 -10.14 -14.68 1.12
CA ARG A 21 -10.18 -13.27 1.49
C ARG A 21 -8.84 -12.59 1.26
N GLN A 22 -7.74 -13.25 1.61
CA GLN A 22 -6.41 -12.71 1.36
C GLN A 22 -6.14 -12.57 -0.14
N GLN A 23 -6.50 -13.56 -0.93
CA GLN A 23 -6.34 -13.50 -2.39
C GLN A 23 -7.18 -12.40 -3.02
N GLN A 24 -8.42 -12.25 -2.59
CA GLN A 24 -9.30 -11.20 -3.09
C GLN A 24 -8.77 -9.81 -2.74
N ASN A 25 -8.27 -9.66 -1.50
CA ASN A 25 -7.69 -8.39 -1.07
C ASN A 25 -6.45 -8.04 -1.89
N VAL A 26 -5.62 -9.02 -2.20
CA VAL A 26 -4.42 -8.82 -3.01
C VAL A 26 -4.79 -8.48 -4.45
N ALA A 27 -5.76 -9.17 -5.05
CA ALA A 27 -6.22 -8.88 -6.40
C ALA A 27 -6.78 -7.44 -6.48
N LYS A 28 -7.55 -7.05 -5.49
CA LYS A 28 -8.07 -5.70 -5.39
C LYS A 28 -6.94 -4.68 -5.23
N LEU A 29 -5.95 -4.99 -4.40
CA LEU A 29 -4.81 -4.11 -4.20
C LEU A 29 -4.02 -3.89 -5.49
N LYS A 30 -3.83 -4.94 -6.30
CA LYS A 30 -3.16 -4.80 -7.59
C LYS A 30 -3.93 -3.88 -8.53
N ALA A 31 -5.25 -4.07 -8.60
CA ALA A 31 -6.11 -3.23 -9.43
C ALA A 31 -6.09 -1.78 -8.95
N ASP A 32 -6.19 -1.59 -7.63
CA ASP A 32 -6.15 -0.26 -7.03
C ASP A 32 -4.79 0.42 -7.22
N ALA A 33 -3.70 -0.35 -7.17
CA ALA A 33 -2.35 0.16 -7.43
C ALA A 33 -2.24 0.74 -8.84
N LEU A 34 -2.73 0.01 -9.84
CA LEU A 34 -2.72 0.50 -11.21
C LEU A 34 -3.55 1.77 -11.36
N LYS A 35 -4.69 1.81 -10.71
CA LYS A 35 -5.58 2.99 -10.72
C LYS A 35 -4.88 4.20 -10.08
N VAL A 36 -4.25 4.00 -8.93
CA VAL A 36 -3.53 5.06 -8.20
C VAL A 36 -2.37 5.57 -9.04
N VAL A 37 -1.58 4.67 -9.63
CA VAL A 37 -0.45 5.06 -10.50
C VAL A 37 -0.96 5.87 -11.70
N SER A 38 -2.07 5.45 -12.30
CA SER A 38 -2.67 6.18 -13.41
C SER A 38 -3.10 7.60 -13.02
N ILE A 39 -3.71 7.75 -11.83
CA ILE A 39 -4.12 9.06 -11.32
C ILE A 39 -2.91 9.96 -11.09
N ILE A 40 -1.87 9.42 -10.46
CA ILE A 40 -0.66 10.19 -10.15
C ILE A 40 0.07 10.59 -11.43
N SER A 41 0.28 9.65 -12.34
CA SER A 41 1.07 9.90 -13.54
C SER A 41 0.44 10.92 -14.49
N GLY A 42 -0.85 11.15 -14.37
CA GLY A 42 -1.56 12.16 -15.17
C GLY A 42 -1.47 13.57 -14.62
N ASP A 43 -0.83 13.79 -13.47
CA ASP A 43 -0.82 15.08 -12.78
C ASP A 43 0.56 15.34 -12.19
N LYS A 44 1.24 16.38 -12.67
CA LYS A 44 2.59 16.73 -12.21
C LYS A 44 2.65 17.03 -10.72
N ALA A 45 1.65 17.71 -10.19
CA ALA A 45 1.58 18.02 -8.76
C ALA A 45 1.51 16.75 -7.92
N LYS A 46 0.78 15.76 -8.39
CA LYS A 46 0.67 14.47 -7.71
C LYS A 46 1.94 13.65 -7.82
N ILE A 47 2.64 13.69 -8.96
CA ILE A 47 3.95 13.07 -9.11
C ILE A 47 4.91 13.66 -8.09
N GLN A 48 4.99 14.98 -7.99
CA GLN A 48 5.87 15.65 -7.04
C GLN A 48 5.52 15.30 -5.60
N ALA A 49 4.22 15.25 -5.27
CA ALA A 49 3.78 14.87 -3.93
C ALA A 49 4.19 13.44 -3.59
N HIS A 50 4.02 12.51 -4.52
CA HIS A 50 4.43 11.12 -4.32
C HIS A 50 5.96 11.01 -4.11
N CYS A 51 6.73 11.72 -4.92
CA CYS A 51 8.19 11.73 -4.80
C CYS A 51 8.63 12.31 -3.45
N GLU A 52 7.96 13.36 -2.98
CA GLU A 52 8.26 13.94 -1.67
C GLU A 52 7.91 12.97 -0.54
N ILE A 53 6.79 12.26 -0.63
CA ILE A 53 6.42 11.25 0.37
C ILE A 53 7.47 10.15 0.44
N ALA A 54 7.97 9.67 -0.70
CA ALA A 54 9.02 8.66 -0.72
C ALA A 54 10.28 9.16 -0.01
N ASN A 55 10.64 10.42 -0.22
CA ASN A 55 11.77 11.05 0.45
C ASN A 55 11.53 11.23 1.95
N LEU A 56 10.30 11.62 2.33
CA LEU A 56 9.92 11.74 3.74
C LEU A 56 10.08 10.43 4.49
N GLY A 57 9.79 9.30 3.85
CA GLY A 57 9.97 7.99 4.46
C GLY A 57 11.40 7.77 4.93
N GLN A 58 12.38 8.14 4.12
CA GLN A 58 13.78 8.04 4.47
C GLN A 58 14.15 9.01 5.61
N GLN A 59 13.63 10.22 5.55
CA GLN A 59 13.86 11.21 6.62
C GLN A 59 13.26 10.78 7.94
N MET A 60 12.08 10.12 7.91
CA MET A 60 11.44 9.57 9.12
C MET A 60 12.30 8.51 9.78
N VAL A 61 12.95 7.64 9.00
CA VAL A 61 13.88 6.64 9.54
C VAL A 61 15.04 7.35 10.24
N GLY A 62 15.60 8.38 9.61
CA GLY A 62 16.68 9.16 10.22
C GLY A 62 16.26 9.84 11.52
N ALA A 63 15.08 10.45 11.55
CA ALA A 63 14.55 11.09 12.75
C ALA A 63 14.33 10.08 13.88
N ALA A 64 13.86 8.88 13.56
CA ALA A 64 13.65 7.82 14.54
C ALA A 64 14.98 7.35 15.13
N LEU A 65 16.02 7.20 14.29
CA LEU A 65 17.35 6.81 14.76
C LEU A 65 17.98 7.87 15.66
N GLU A 66 17.75 9.14 15.36
CA GLU A 66 18.26 10.26 16.16
C GLU A 66 17.37 10.58 17.36
N LYS A 67 16.22 9.92 17.48
CA LYS A 67 15.21 10.17 18.51
C LYS A 67 14.74 11.63 18.53
N ASP A 68 14.67 12.24 17.35
CA ASP A 68 14.22 13.62 17.17
C ASP A 68 12.71 13.66 16.95
N GLU A 69 11.97 13.81 18.04
CA GLU A 69 10.51 13.79 18.02
C GLU A 69 9.92 14.99 17.30
N LYS A 70 10.54 16.16 17.43
CA LYS A 70 10.06 17.38 16.75
C LYS A 70 10.16 17.23 15.24
N LYS A 71 11.29 16.69 14.77
CA LYS A 71 11.49 16.43 13.35
C LYS A 71 10.50 15.39 12.84
N ALA A 72 10.29 14.31 13.61
CA ALA A 72 9.33 13.28 13.25
C ALA A 72 7.91 13.84 13.15
N ASP A 73 7.49 14.68 14.09
CA ASP A 73 6.16 15.32 14.06
C ASP A 73 6.01 16.23 12.85
N ALA A 74 7.01 17.03 12.54
CA ALA A 74 6.98 17.93 11.37
C ALA A 74 6.87 17.13 10.07
N LEU A 75 7.62 16.03 9.95
CA LEU A 75 7.56 15.15 8.79
C LEU A 75 6.21 14.48 8.65
N THR A 76 5.62 14.05 9.76
CA THR A 76 4.28 13.46 9.77
C THR A 76 3.23 14.46 9.28
N GLN A 77 3.28 15.68 9.75
CA GLN A 77 2.36 16.73 9.30
C GLN A 77 2.52 17.01 7.81
N ARG A 78 3.76 17.06 7.33
CA ARG A 78 4.02 17.23 5.90
C ARG A 78 3.44 16.08 5.08
N GLY A 79 3.59 14.85 5.58
CA GLY A 79 3.00 13.67 4.94
C GLY A 79 1.49 13.77 4.81
N VAL A 80 0.80 14.23 5.85
CA VAL A 80 -0.65 14.42 5.82
C VAL A 80 -1.05 15.46 4.76
N GLU A 81 -0.32 16.55 4.66
CA GLU A 81 -0.58 17.56 3.63
C GLU A 81 -0.43 17.00 2.22
N LEU A 82 0.62 16.20 2.00
CA LEU A 82 0.87 15.59 0.70
C LEU A 82 -0.18 14.55 0.35
N GLU A 83 -0.66 13.80 1.33
CA GLU A 83 -1.76 12.85 1.12
C GLU A 83 -3.02 13.54 0.64
N LYS A 84 -3.29 14.74 1.13
CA LYS A 84 -4.43 15.53 0.67
C LYS A 84 -4.30 15.92 -0.81
N VAL A 85 -3.10 16.23 -1.25
CA VAL A 85 -2.83 16.51 -2.67
C VAL A 85 -3.07 15.27 -3.52
N LEU A 86 -2.64 14.11 -3.03
CA LEU A 86 -2.75 12.84 -3.76
C LEU A 86 -4.17 12.32 -3.83
N GLY A 87 -5.00 12.62 -2.84
CA GLY A 87 -6.41 12.28 -2.84
C GLY A 87 -6.75 11.04 -2.01
N PRO A 88 -8.07 10.80 -1.80
CA PRO A 88 -8.52 9.72 -0.92
C PRO A 88 -8.21 8.32 -1.45
N GLU A 89 -8.14 8.13 -2.76
CA GLU A 89 -7.80 6.83 -3.36
C GLU A 89 -6.39 6.40 -2.97
N TYR A 90 -5.45 7.35 -2.96
CA TYR A 90 -4.06 7.09 -2.55
C TYR A 90 -4.01 6.66 -1.09
N THR A 91 -4.65 7.41 -0.20
CA THR A 91 -4.65 7.12 1.23
C THR A 91 -5.31 5.76 1.51
N ALA A 92 -6.46 5.50 0.91
CA ALA A 92 -7.17 4.24 1.09
C ALA A 92 -6.33 3.06 0.59
N PHE A 93 -5.65 3.23 -0.53
CA PHE A 93 -4.77 2.19 -1.08
C PHE A 93 -3.65 1.85 -0.10
N PHE A 94 -2.92 2.86 0.39
CA PHE A 94 -1.77 2.61 1.26
C PHE A 94 -2.19 2.10 2.64
N ASP A 95 -3.35 2.49 3.15
CA ASP A 95 -3.89 1.91 4.38
C ASP A 95 -4.12 0.41 4.22
N ALA A 96 -4.76 0.01 3.12
CA ALA A 96 -4.99 -1.40 2.84
C ALA A 96 -3.68 -2.15 2.55
N PHE A 97 -2.76 -1.50 1.84
CA PHE A 97 -1.46 -2.07 1.48
C PHE A 97 -0.59 -2.37 2.71
N SER A 98 -0.69 -1.52 3.74
CA SER A 98 0.09 -1.71 4.97
C SER A 98 -0.26 -3.00 5.71
N GLU A 99 -1.46 -3.56 5.46
CA GLU A 99 -1.90 -4.81 6.07
C GLU A 99 -1.49 -6.04 5.25
N ALA A 100 -0.95 -5.85 4.05
CA ALA A 100 -0.55 -6.96 3.19
C ALA A 100 0.77 -7.56 3.66
N ASP A 101 0.96 -8.84 3.36
CA ASP A 101 2.21 -9.55 3.68
C ASP A 101 3.37 -8.99 2.86
N PRO A 102 4.38 -8.36 3.49
CA PRO A 102 5.48 -7.73 2.78
C PRO A 102 6.37 -8.73 2.02
N ASN A 103 6.29 -10.01 2.35
CA ASN A 103 7.09 -11.04 1.70
C ASN A 103 6.38 -11.71 0.52
N SER A 104 5.12 -11.34 0.26
CA SER A 104 4.38 -11.93 -0.85
C SER A 104 4.88 -11.43 -2.20
N LYS A 105 4.75 -12.28 -3.22
CA LYS A 105 5.07 -11.90 -4.59
C LYS A 105 4.21 -10.73 -5.05
N ASP A 106 2.96 -10.73 -4.66
CA ASP A 106 1.99 -9.70 -5.08
C ASP A 106 2.36 -8.33 -4.54
N VAL A 107 2.86 -8.24 -3.31
CA VAL A 107 3.36 -7.00 -2.74
C VAL A 107 4.57 -6.51 -3.53
N ARG A 108 5.48 -7.41 -3.89
CA ARG A 108 6.64 -7.05 -4.70
C ARG A 108 6.24 -6.54 -6.08
N ASP A 109 5.23 -7.14 -6.69
CA ASP A 109 4.70 -6.68 -7.99
C ASP A 109 4.12 -5.28 -7.87
N ILE A 110 3.39 -5.00 -6.80
CA ILE A 110 2.84 -3.67 -6.52
C ILE A 110 3.97 -2.65 -6.32
N LEU A 111 4.98 -3.00 -5.54
CA LEU A 111 6.13 -2.13 -5.32
C LEU A 111 6.87 -1.82 -6.62
N SER A 112 6.98 -2.81 -7.52
CA SER A 112 7.59 -2.60 -8.83
C SER A 112 6.79 -1.61 -9.67
N THR A 113 5.46 -1.66 -9.57
CA THR A 113 4.59 -0.72 -10.27
C THR A 113 4.85 0.72 -9.81
N PHE A 114 4.98 0.93 -8.50
CA PHE A 114 5.29 2.25 -7.95
C PHE A 114 6.72 2.67 -8.22
N ALA A 115 7.67 1.72 -8.30
CA ALA A 115 9.06 2.03 -8.62
C ALA A 115 9.18 2.67 -10.00
N MET A 116 8.37 2.25 -10.96
CA MET A 116 8.34 2.88 -12.28
C MET A 116 7.93 4.34 -12.19
N LEU A 117 6.99 4.66 -11.31
CA LEU A 117 6.56 6.04 -11.08
C LEU A 117 7.69 6.87 -10.45
N GLU A 118 8.44 6.26 -9.54
CA GLU A 118 9.55 6.93 -8.85
C GLU A 118 10.69 7.29 -9.78
N GLN A 119 10.83 6.61 -10.92
CA GLN A 119 11.82 6.99 -11.95
C GLN A 119 11.58 8.39 -12.51
N SER A 120 10.35 8.87 -12.41
CA SER A 120 9.99 10.23 -12.81
C SER A 120 10.36 11.28 -11.78
N CYS A 121 10.85 10.88 -10.60
CA CYS A 121 11.23 11.81 -9.55
C CYS A 121 12.54 12.51 -9.91
N PRO A 122 12.65 13.82 -9.62
CA PRO A 122 13.90 14.53 -9.80
C PRO A 122 14.97 14.00 -8.84
N HIS A 123 16.18 13.87 -9.32
CA HIS A 123 17.35 13.40 -8.56
C HIS A 123 18.26 14.54 -8.18
#